data_b9b1ac339533a5878449d5ffa46b6d12
#
_entry.id   b9b1ac339533a5878449d5ffa46b6d12
#
_cell.length_a   1.000
_cell.length_b   1.000
_cell.length_c   1.000
_cell.angle_alpha   90.00
_cell.angle_beta   90.00
_cell.angle_gamma   90.00
#
_symmetry.space_group_name_H-M   'P 1'
#
loop_
_entity.id
_entity.type
_entity.pdbx_description
1 polymer ?
#
loop_
_entity_poly.entity_id
_entity_poly.type
_entity_poly.pdbx_seq_one_letter_code
_entity_poly.pdbx_strand_id
1 'polypeptide(L)'
;MTFLVLAPGVEIITLTRDMALSRQQEIDYLNEHGFAADLTKLKYSYNVGLWGTSICGGEILDSAQGLPESAYLKQVTKEGSEQLRLTFEKGELKAVNDEKFDDPIKAIQKVEEIGAPYGIGRDMHVGDTIIGIKGRVGFEAAAPMLIIGAHRFLEKYTLSKVAAILERPGCQLVWNVLA
;
A
#
# COMPACT_ATOMS: atom_id res chain seq x y z
N MET A 1 -7.93 10.54 24.27
CA MET A 1 -8.00 11.90 24.85
C MET A 1 -9.28 12.63 24.48
N THR A 2 -9.73 12.63 23.24
CA THR A 2 -10.92 13.38 22.77
C THR A 2 -12.19 13.04 23.56
N PHE A 3 -12.49 11.77 23.79
CA PHE A 3 -13.68 11.34 24.53
C PHE A 3 -13.65 11.76 26.00
N LEU A 4 -12.50 11.75 26.65
CA LEU A 4 -12.36 12.20 28.05
C LEU A 4 -12.68 13.69 28.21
N VAL A 5 -12.48 14.49 27.17
CA VAL A 5 -12.75 15.94 27.18
C VAL A 5 -14.19 16.25 26.75
N LEU A 6 -14.65 15.62 25.65
CA LEU A 6 -15.94 15.94 25.03
C LEU A 6 -17.11 15.16 25.64
N ALA A 7 -16.85 14.01 26.26
CA ALA A 7 -17.86 13.15 26.85
C ALA A 7 -17.36 12.54 28.18
N PRO A 8 -17.16 13.32 29.25
CA PRO A 8 -16.52 12.87 30.48
C PRO A 8 -17.33 11.80 31.26
N GLY A 9 -18.57 11.57 30.91
CA GLY A 9 -19.41 10.53 31.51
C GLY A 9 -19.44 9.20 30.76
N VAL A 10 -18.66 9.05 29.68
CA VAL A 10 -18.60 7.81 28.88
C VAL A 10 -17.57 6.87 29.47
N GLU A 11 -17.96 5.63 29.73
CA GLU A 11 -17.05 4.55 30.05
C GLU A 11 -16.30 4.10 28.80
N ILE A 12 -14.98 4.05 28.84
CA ILE A 12 -14.10 3.64 27.73
C ILE A 12 -13.66 2.21 28.01
N ILE A 13 -14.19 1.25 27.23
CA ILE A 13 -13.81 -0.16 27.29
C ILE A 13 -12.72 -0.42 26.24
N THR A 14 -11.53 -0.81 26.68
CA THR A 14 -10.34 -0.98 25.83
C THR A 14 -9.86 -2.44 25.82
N LEU A 15 -10.74 -3.39 25.50
CA LEU A 15 -10.48 -4.83 25.56
C LEU A 15 -9.18 -5.25 24.90
N THR A 16 -8.88 -4.72 23.71
CA THR A 16 -7.63 -5.04 23.01
C THR A 16 -6.37 -4.62 23.77
N ARG A 17 -6.43 -3.51 24.51
CA ARG A 17 -5.31 -3.04 25.35
C ARG A 17 -5.23 -3.79 26.68
N ASP A 18 -6.40 -4.00 27.27
CA ASP A 18 -6.48 -4.56 28.63
C ASP A 18 -6.13 -6.05 28.62
N MET A 19 -6.55 -6.77 27.60
CA MET A 19 -6.28 -8.21 27.46
C MET A 19 -4.96 -8.49 26.73
N ALA A 20 -4.49 -7.56 25.88
CA ALA A 20 -3.26 -7.69 25.07
C ALA A 20 -3.10 -9.06 24.40
N LEU A 21 -4.21 -9.59 23.86
CA LEU A 21 -4.25 -10.92 23.24
C LEU A 21 -3.32 -10.98 22.03
N SER A 22 -2.56 -12.06 21.93
CA SER A 22 -1.88 -12.42 20.70
C SER A 22 -2.89 -12.91 19.66
N ARG A 23 -2.54 -12.84 18.37
CA ARG A 23 -3.39 -13.35 17.28
C ARG A 23 -3.81 -14.81 17.49
N GLN A 24 -2.92 -15.64 18.03
CA GLN A 24 -3.24 -17.04 18.32
C GLN A 24 -4.30 -17.17 19.42
N GLN A 25 -4.19 -16.38 20.49
CA GLN A 25 -5.20 -16.38 21.56
C GLN A 25 -6.56 -15.87 21.09
N GLU A 26 -6.60 -14.88 20.19
CA GLU A 26 -7.86 -14.43 19.55
C GLU A 26 -8.51 -15.54 18.74
N ILE A 27 -7.69 -16.29 17.99
CA ILE A 27 -8.11 -17.46 17.20
C ILE A 27 -8.67 -18.56 18.08
N ASP A 28 -7.96 -18.91 19.14
CA ASP A 28 -8.35 -19.95 20.08
C ASP A 28 -9.67 -19.58 20.77
N TYR A 29 -9.83 -18.33 21.18
CA TYR A 29 -11.06 -17.78 21.73
C TYR A 29 -12.26 -17.92 20.76
N LEU A 30 -12.06 -17.55 19.48
CA LEU A 30 -13.11 -17.65 18.47
C LEU A 30 -13.54 -19.11 18.26
N ASN A 31 -12.56 -20.05 18.21
CA ASN A 31 -12.83 -21.48 18.05
C ASN A 31 -13.60 -22.05 19.26
N GLU A 32 -13.22 -21.70 20.48
CA GLU A 32 -13.90 -22.11 21.70
C GLU A 32 -15.35 -21.66 21.75
N HIS A 33 -15.65 -20.51 21.13
CA HIS A 33 -16.99 -19.94 21.07
C HIS A 33 -17.78 -20.31 19.81
N GLY A 34 -17.29 -21.29 19.02
CA GLY A 34 -18.00 -21.84 17.87
C GLY A 34 -17.95 -20.99 16.59
N PHE A 35 -17.06 -20.00 16.54
CA PHE A 35 -16.80 -19.23 15.33
C PHE A 35 -15.71 -19.92 14.51
N ALA A 36 -16.12 -20.75 13.54
CA ALA A 36 -15.21 -21.37 12.58
C ALA A 36 -14.76 -20.31 11.56
N ALA A 37 -13.69 -19.59 11.84
CA ALA A 37 -13.03 -18.73 10.86
C ALA A 37 -12.00 -19.55 10.06
N ASP A 38 -11.86 -19.25 8.76
CA ASP A 38 -10.75 -19.77 7.97
C ASP A 38 -9.45 -19.08 8.42
N LEU A 39 -8.79 -19.70 9.38
CA LEU A 39 -7.63 -19.16 10.10
C LEU A 39 -6.38 -19.06 9.22
N THR A 40 -6.35 -19.76 8.09
CA THR A 40 -5.25 -19.67 7.13
C THR A 40 -5.14 -18.28 6.51
N LYS A 41 -6.28 -17.59 6.37
CA LYS A 41 -6.36 -16.19 5.90
C LYS A 41 -5.94 -15.16 6.96
N LEU A 42 -5.86 -15.54 8.23
CA LEU A 42 -5.49 -14.65 9.33
C LEU A 42 -3.97 -14.53 9.54
N LYS A 43 -3.17 -15.30 8.79
CA LYS A 43 -1.71 -15.23 8.87
C LYS A 43 -1.17 -13.86 8.47
N TYR A 44 -1.81 -13.20 7.53
CA TYR A 44 -1.44 -11.88 7.04
C TYR A 44 -2.53 -10.85 7.31
N SER A 45 -2.12 -9.62 7.56
CA SER A 45 -3.00 -8.46 7.59
C SER A 45 -2.83 -7.66 6.31
N TYR A 46 -3.93 -7.42 5.61
CA TYR A 46 -3.96 -6.70 4.34
C TYR A 46 -4.64 -5.35 4.50
N ASN A 47 -4.01 -4.29 3.97
CA ASN A 47 -4.67 -3.01 3.76
C ASN A 47 -4.69 -2.74 2.26
N VAL A 48 -5.88 -2.85 1.67
CA VAL A 48 -6.09 -2.72 0.23
C VAL A 48 -6.57 -1.31 -0.08
N GLY A 49 -5.91 -0.65 -1.03
CA GLY A 49 -6.28 0.67 -1.49
C GLY A 49 -6.05 0.87 -2.98
N LEU A 50 -6.48 2.02 -3.49
CA LEU A 50 -6.32 2.39 -4.91
C LEU A 50 -4.83 2.39 -5.34
N TRP A 51 -3.94 2.85 -4.46
CA TRP A 51 -2.50 2.97 -4.70
C TRP A 51 -1.71 1.72 -4.35
N GLY A 52 -2.36 0.61 -4.05
CA GLY A 52 -1.71 -0.66 -3.78
C GLY A 52 -2.18 -1.30 -2.48
N THR A 53 -1.56 -2.39 -2.15
CA THR A 53 -1.87 -3.20 -0.98
C THR A 53 -0.65 -3.35 -0.11
N SER A 54 -0.79 -3.13 1.19
CA SER A 54 0.24 -3.50 2.16
C SER A 54 -0.07 -4.86 2.79
N ILE A 55 0.98 -5.64 3.05
CA ILE A 55 0.92 -7.00 3.56
C ILE A 55 1.80 -7.08 4.80
N CYS A 56 1.20 -7.33 5.95
CA CYS A 56 1.90 -7.42 7.23
C CYS A 56 1.73 -8.80 7.86
N GLY A 57 2.70 -9.22 8.67
CA GLY A 57 2.65 -10.50 9.39
C GLY A 57 3.27 -11.66 8.61
N GLY A 58 3.04 -12.88 9.09
CA GLY A 58 3.61 -14.07 8.48
C GLY A 58 5.14 -14.12 8.56
N GLU A 59 5.78 -14.58 7.49
CA GLU A 59 7.23 -14.81 7.42
C GLU A 59 8.06 -13.55 7.61
N ILE A 60 7.53 -12.38 7.25
CA ILE A 60 8.27 -11.12 7.37
C ILE A 60 8.45 -10.61 8.81
N LEU A 61 7.88 -11.29 9.79
CA LEU A 61 8.21 -11.07 11.20
C LEU A 61 9.64 -11.52 11.52
N ASP A 62 10.17 -12.48 10.76
CA ASP A 62 11.59 -12.86 10.77
C ASP A 62 12.36 -12.05 9.73
N SER A 63 13.40 -11.33 10.15
CA SER A 63 14.21 -10.48 9.29
C SER A 63 14.94 -11.24 8.16
N ALA A 64 15.15 -12.54 8.30
CA ALA A 64 15.80 -13.40 7.31
C ALA A 64 14.85 -13.92 6.21
N GLN A 65 13.53 -13.71 6.36
CA GLN A 65 12.53 -14.25 5.44
C GLN A 65 11.83 -13.14 4.64
N GLY A 66 11.46 -13.48 3.39
CA GLY A 66 10.60 -12.66 2.53
C GLY A 66 9.16 -13.17 2.52
N LEU A 67 8.28 -12.44 1.86
CA LEU A 67 6.93 -12.91 1.59
C LEU A 67 6.95 -14.03 0.53
N PRO A 68 6.28 -15.16 0.76
CA PRO A 68 6.09 -16.17 -0.26
C PRO A 68 5.10 -15.68 -1.34
N GLU A 69 5.15 -16.27 -2.53
CA GLU A 69 4.24 -15.93 -3.64
C GLU A 69 2.77 -15.99 -3.20
N SER A 70 2.40 -16.98 -2.41
CA SER A 70 1.04 -17.18 -1.91
C SER A 70 0.52 -16.05 -0.98
N ALA A 71 1.41 -15.19 -0.46
CA ALA A 71 1.02 -14.07 0.38
C ALA A 71 0.50 -12.87 -0.42
N TYR A 72 0.85 -12.78 -1.70
CA TYR A 72 0.36 -11.69 -2.54
C TYR A 72 -1.07 -11.94 -3.01
N LEU A 73 -1.91 -10.89 -3.00
CA LEU A 73 -3.30 -11.01 -3.43
C LEU A 73 -3.42 -11.16 -4.95
N LYS A 74 -2.50 -10.56 -5.69
CA LYS A 74 -2.46 -10.65 -7.17
C LYS A 74 -1.27 -11.51 -7.56
N GLN A 75 -1.56 -12.68 -8.12
CA GLN A 75 -0.55 -13.65 -8.53
C GLN A 75 0.12 -13.25 -9.84
N VAL A 76 1.39 -13.62 -10.02
CA VAL A 76 2.09 -13.47 -11.29
C VAL A 76 1.53 -14.49 -12.28
N THR A 77 0.96 -14.00 -13.37
CA THR A 77 0.31 -14.83 -14.41
C THR A 77 0.83 -14.53 -15.82
N LYS A 78 1.68 -13.50 -15.96
CA LYS A 78 2.29 -13.13 -17.24
C LYS A 78 3.80 -13.17 -17.13
N GLU A 79 4.42 -13.59 -18.24
CA GLU A 79 5.87 -13.59 -18.44
C GLU A 79 6.25 -12.69 -19.63
N GLY A 80 7.53 -12.32 -19.72
CA GLY A 80 8.06 -11.52 -20.81
C GLY A 80 7.87 -10.02 -20.60
N SER A 81 7.63 -9.28 -21.68
CA SER A 81 7.50 -7.82 -21.65
C SER A 81 6.34 -7.35 -22.53
N GLU A 82 5.70 -6.30 -22.10
CA GLU A 82 4.61 -5.63 -22.82
C GLU A 82 4.89 -4.13 -22.88
N GLN A 83 4.53 -3.50 -23.98
CA GLN A 83 4.67 -2.05 -24.13
C GLN A 83 3.44 -1.36 -23.54
N LEU A 84 3.66 -0.46 -22.59
CA LEU A 84 2.62 0.37 -21.99
C LEU A 84 2.84 1.83 -22.35
N ARG A 85 1.81 2.48 -22.91
CA ARG A 85 1.80 3.91 -23.21
C ARG A 85 0.93 4.64 -22.20
N LEU A 86 1.52 5.61 -21.48
CA LEU A 86 0.81 6.49 -20.56
C LEU A 86 0.83 7.91 -21.11
N THR A 87 -0.36 8.52 -21.23
CA THR A 87 -0.48 9.92 -21.69
C THR A 87 -0.85 10.82 -20.55
N PHE A 88 -0.02 11.84 -20.32
CA PHE A 88 -0.23 12.84 -19.29
C PHE A 88 -0.59 14.20 -19.93
N GLU A 89 -1.58 14.88 -19.36
CA GLU A 89 -1.95 16.25 -19.71
C GLU A 89 -1.94 17.09 -18.42
N LYS A 90 -1.11 18.15 -18.39
CA LYS A 90 -0.94 19.03 -17.22
C LYS A 90 -0.60 18.25 -15.93
N GLY A 91 0.18 17.18 -16.05
CA GLY A 91 0.57 16.33 -14.93
C GLY A 91 -0.41 15.23 -14.54
N GLU A 92 -1.61 15.20 -15.09
CA GLU A 92 -2.61 14.17 -14.83
C GLU A 92 -2.57 13.06 -15.88
N LEU A 93 -2.74 11.79 -15.43
CA LEU A 93 -2.88 10.64 -16.32
C LEU A 93 -4.25 10.68 -17.02
N LYS A 94 -4.26 10.83 -18.36
CA LYS A 94 -5.47 10.97 -19.16
C LYS A 94 -5.75 9.78 -20.09
N ALA A 95 -4.71 9.02 -20.47
CA ALA A 95 -4.93 7.84 -21.28
C ALA A 95 -3.92 6.72 -20.93
N VAL A 96 -4.37 5.48 -21.08
CA VAL A 96 -3.58 4.26 -20.95
C VAL A 96 -3.69 3.51 -22.28
N ASN A 97 -2.58 3.32 -22.97
CA ASN A 97 -2.53 2.90 -24.36
C ASN A 97 -3.39 3.84 -25.25
N ASP A 98 -4.43 3.34 -25.89
CA ASP A 98 -5.32 4.13 -26.75
C ASP A 98 -6.67 4.48 -26.06
N GLU A 99 -6.87 4.05 -24.80
CA GLU A 99 -8.07 4.29 -24.03
C GLU A 99 -7.94 5.58 -23.20
N LYS A 100 -8.88 6.53 -23.42
CA LYS A 100 -8.95 7.78 -22.66
C LYS A 100 -9.83 7.63 -21.43
N PHE A 101 -9.46 8.34 -20.36
CA PHE A 101 -10.16 8.31 -19.08
C PHE A 101 -10.47 9.74 -18.60
N ASP A 102 -11.74 10.02 -18.36
CA ASP A 102 -12.18 11.25 -17.68
C ASP A 102 -12.06 11.09 -16.16
N ASP A 103 -12.17 9.84 -15.67
CA ASP A 103 -12.05 9.49 -14.26
C ASP A 103 -10.61 8.97 -13.97
N PRO A 104 -9.81 9.69 -13.17
CA PRO A 104 -8.45 9.29 -12.84
C PRO A 104 -8.40 7.96 -12.06
N ILE A 105 -9.45 7.62 -11.30
CA ILE A 105 -9.52 6.36 -10.57
C ILE A 105 -9.52 5.17 -11.55
N LYS A 106 -10.32 5.25 -12.61
CA LYS A 106 -10.38 4.21 -13.64
C LYS A 106 -9.06 4.08 -14.40
N ALA A 107 -8.39 5.20 -14.68
CA ALA A 107 -7.07 5.19 -15.31
C ALA A 107 -6.03 4.46 -14.43
N ILE A 108 -6.00 4.74 -13.13
CA ILE A 108 -5.12 4.06 -12.16
C ILE A 108 -5.44 2.57 -12.08
N GLN A 109 -6.72 2.21 -11.98
CA GLN A 109 -7.17 0.82 -11.94
C GLN A 109 -6.76 0.06 -13.20
N LYS A 110 -6.84 0.72 -14.37
CA LYS A 110 -6.42 0.13 -15.65
C LYS A 110 -4.92 -0.18 -15.69
N VAL A 111 -4.09 0.74 -15.18
CA VAL A 111 -2.64 0.52 -15.08
C VAL A 111 -2.33 -0.62 -14.12
N GLU A 112 -3.05 -0.70 -12.99
CA GLU A 112 -2.92 -1.79 -12.02
C GLU A 112 -3.27 -3.14 -12.64
N GLU A 113 -4.38 -3.22 -13.39
CA GLU A 113 -4.81 -4.43 -14.11
C GLU A 113 -3.76 -4.94 -15.09
N ILE A 114 -3.07 -4.03 -15.79
CA ILE A 114 -2.02 -4.36 -16.75
C ILE A 114 -0.73 -4.80 -16.05
N GLY A 115 -0.31 -4.09 -15.02
CA GLY A 115 0.99 -4.26 -14.39
C GLY A 115 1.06 -5.37 -13.33
N ALA A 116 -0.01 -5.57 -12.57
CA ALA A 116 -0.03 -6.53 -11.47
C ALA A 116 0.24 -7.99 -11.92
N PRO A 117 -0.25 -8.47 -13.08
CA PRO A 117 0.04 -9.83 -13.57
C PRO A 117 1.53 -10.10 -13.83
N TYR A 118 2.36 -9.08 -13.95
CA TYR A 118 3.82 -9.19 -14.09
C TYR A 118 4.55 -9.14 -12.74
N GLY A 119 3.86 -8.99 -11.62
CA GLY A 119 4.45 -8.80 -10.30
C GLY A 119 5.13 -7.44 -10.11
N ILE A 120 4.84 -6.47 -10.96
CA ILE A 120 5.39 -5.12 -10.87
C ILE A 120 4.90 -4.47 -9.56
N GLY A 121 5.79 -3.71 -8.90
CA GLY A 121 5.46 -2.99 -7.67
C GLY A 121 5.42 -3.85 -6.41
N ARG A 122 5.89 -5.10 -6.48
CA ARG A 122 6.16 -5.91 -5.29
C ARG A 122 7.46 -5.49 -4.66
N ASP A 123 7.41 -5.13 -3.38
CA ASP A 123 8.57 -4.67 -2.62
C ASP A 123 8.41 -4.99 -1.13
N MET A 124 9.51 -4.86 -0.39
CA MET A 124 9.57 -4.95 1.05
C MET A 124 10.05 -3.63 1.62
N HIS A 125 9.12 -2.87 2.20
CA HIS A 125 9.46 -1.66 2.91
C HIS A 125 9.99 -1.97 4.31
N VAL A 126 11.11 -1.36 4.67
CA VAL A 126 11.67 -1.40 6.02
C VAL A 126 11.76 0.02 6.56
N GLY A 127 10.98 0.34 7.57
CA GLY A 127 10.89 1.68 8.10
C GLY A 127 10.73 1.73 9.62
N ASP A 128 10.83 2.92 10.17
CA ASP A 128 10.61 3.15 11.59
C ASP A 128 9.10 3.17 11.90
N THR A 129 8.71 2.42 12.90
CA THR A 129 7.38 2.53 13.50
C THR A 129 7.33 3.74 14.45
N ILE A 130 6.11 4.16 14.84
CA ILE A 130 5.92 5.28 15.78
C ILE A 130 6.68 5.08 17.10
N ILE A 131 6.86 3.83 17.50
CA ILE A 131 7.60 3.48 18.74
C ILE A 131 9.11 3.32 18.53
N GLY A 132 9.65 3.66 17.36
CA GLY A 132 11.07 3.65 17.04
C GLY A 132 11.68 2.27 16.74
N ILE A 133 10.86 1.24 16.58
CA ILE A 133 11.30 -0.10 16.17
C ILE A 133 11.17 -0.23 14.65
N LYS A 134 12.14 -0.88 14.01
CA LYS A 134 12.06 -1.19 12.58
C LYS A 134 10.91 -2.18 12.31
N GLY A 135 10.00 -1.77 11.44
CA GLY A 135 8.93 -2.61 10.91
C GLY A 135 9.21 -3.04 9.49
N ARG A 136 8.69 -4.19 9.11
CA ARG A 136 8.73 -4.71 7.73
C ARG A 136 7.31 -4.86 7.20
N VAL A 137 7.08 -4.33 6.00
CA VAL A 137 5.78 -4.38 5.34
C VAL A 137 6.00 -4.74 3.88
N GLY A 138 5.36 -5.80 3.41
CA GLY A 138 5.32 -6.11 1.98
C GLY A 138 4.32 -5.24 1.25
N PHE A 139 4.60 -4.97 0.00
CA PHE A 139 3.73 -4.20 -0.89
C PHE A 139 3.51 -4.90 -2.22
N GLU A 140 2.33 -4.70 -2.78
CA GLU A 140 2.04 -4.86 -4.20
C GLU A 140 1.35 -3.57 -4.69
N ALA A 141 2.00 -2.86 -5.62
CA ALA A 141 1.60 -1.53 -6.04
C ALA A 141 2.04 -1.25 -7.49
N ALA A 142 1.47 -1.98 -8.46
CA ALA A 142 1.88 -1.90 -9.85
C ALA A 142 1.58 -0.52 -10.46
N ALA A 143 0.37 0.01 -10.27
CA ALA A 143 -0.01 1.29 -10.82
C ALA A 143 0.88 2.45 -10.32
N PRO A 144 1.13 2.63 -9.01
CA PRO A 144 2.03 3.68 -8.54
C PRO A 144 3.43 3.57 -9.13
N MET A 145 4.00 2.37 -9.17
CA MET A 145 5.36 2.17 -9.70
C MET A 145 5.44 2.55 -11.17
N LEU A 146 4.47 2.16 -11.98
CA LEU A 146 4.42 2.47 -13.40
C LEU A 146 4.12 3.94 -13.66
N ILE A 147 3.09 4.51 -13.00
CA ILE A 147 2.65 5.90 -13.23
C ILE A 147 3.73 6.87 -12.73
N ILE A 148 4.19 6.72 -11.49
CA ILE A 148 5.20 7.62 -10.90
C ILE A 148 6.52 7.48 -11.64
N GLY A 149 6.91 6.26 -12.00
CA GLY A 149 8.12 6.01 -12.79
C GLY A 149 8.08 6.69 -14.16
N ALA A 150 6.99 6.52 -14.89
CA ALA A 150 6.78 7.15 -16.20
C ALA A 150 6.71 8.68 -16.11
N HIS A 151 5.98 9.21 -15.12
CA HIS A 151 5.88 10.65 -14.88
C HIS A 151 7.25 11.27 -14.57
N ARG A 152 8.00 10.69 -13.66
CA ARG A 152 9.37 11.13 -13.34
C ARG A 152 10.33 11.05 -14.53
N PHE A 153 10.12 10.08 -15.42
CA PHE A 153 10.89 9.99 -16.64
C PHE A 153 10.55 11.12 -17.60
N LEU A 154 9.25 11.44 -17.75
CA LEU A 154 8.77 12.54 -18.57
C LEU A 154 9.27 13.91 -18.05
N GLU A 155 9.29 14.12 -16.74
CA GLU A 155 9.83 15.33 -16.10
C GLU A 155 11.28 15.61 -16.51
N LYS A 156 12.11 14.58 -16.68
CA LYS A 156 13.51 14.76 -17.13
C LYS A 156 13.62 15.35 -18.53
N TYR A 157 12.61 15.18 -19.37
CA TYR A 157 12.58 15.78 -20.71
C TYR A 157 11.93 17.14 -20.78
N THR A 158 11.02 17.45 -19.83
CA THR A 158 10.18 18.64 -19.88
C THR A 158 10.58 19.72 -18.89
N LEU A 159 11.11 19.35 -17.72
CA LEU A 159 11.49 20.31 -16.69
C LEU A 159 12.93 20.82 -16.86
N SER A 160 13.11 22.14 -16.64
CA SER A 160 14.45 22.68 -16.47
C SER A 160 15.09 22.15 -15.17
N LYS A 161 16.45 22.16 -15.11
CA LYS A 161 17.18 21.74 -13.90
C LYS A 161 16.70 22.45 -12.63
N VAL A 162 16.39 23.75 -12.74
CA VAL A 162 15.93 24.57 -11.60
C VAL A 162 14.52 24.15 -11.17
N ALA A 163 13.61 23.94 -12.13
CA ALA A 163 12.25 23.46 -11.83
C ALA A 163 12.27 22.11 -11.15
N ALA A 164 13.06 21.17 -11.61
CA ALA A 164 13.20 19.84 -11.03
C ALA A 164 13.82 19.85 -9.61
N ILE A 165 14.68 20.82 -9.30
CA ILE A 165 15.24 20.98 -7.95
C ILE A 165 14.20 21.56 -6.99
N LEU A 166 13.36 22.49 -7.46
CA LEU A 166 12.34 23.15 -6.63
C LEU A 166 11.11 22.24 -6.38
N GLU A 167 10.77 21.40 -7.33
CA GLU A 167 9.62 20.48 -7.23
C GLU A 167 9.80 19.47 -6.09
N ARG A 168 10.95 18.83 -5.97
CA ARG A 168 11.21 17.78 -4.97
C ARG A 168 11.08 18.25 -3.51
N PRO A 169 11.69 19.39 -3.09
CA PRO A 169 11.48 19.91 -1.73
C PRO A 169 10.05 20.43 -1.49
N GLY A 170 9.39 20.96 -2.54
CA GLY A 170 8.01 21.42 -2.45
C GLY A 170 7.04 20.31 -2.08
N CYS A 171 7.17 19.15 -2.69
CA CYS A 171 6.38 17.95 -2.36
C CYS A 171 6.63 17.48 -0.91
N GLN A 172 7.87 17.48 -0.44
CA GLN A 172 8.20 17.12 0.95
C GLN A 172 7.66 18.13 1.97
N LEU A 173 7.71 19.44 1.66
CA LEU A 173 7.14 20.48 2.52
C LEU A 173 5.63 20.34 2.68
N VAL A 174 4.91 20.09 1.59
CA VAL A 174 3.45 19.87 1.62
C VAL A 174 3.12 18.61 2.43
N TRP A 175 3.88 17.54 2.26
CA TRP A 175 3.67 16.29 3.02
C TRP A 175 3.89 16.49 4.52
N ASN A 176 4.95 17.19 4.91
CA ASN A 176 5.26 17.46 6.32
C ASN A 176 4.27 18.45 7.00
N VAL A 177 3.50 19.22 6.22
CA VAL A 177 2.46 20.13 6.75
C VAL A 177 1.11 19.43 6.89
N LEU A 178 0.86 18.36 6.08
CA LEU A 178 -0.42 17.62 6.06
C LEU A 178 -0.38 16.33 6.89
N ALA A 179 0.79 15.87 7.36
CA ALA A 179 0.99 14.70 8.23
C ALA A 179 1.02 15.11 9.70
#